data_cb25ee60edbdb2a5abcd1660435f40ce
#
_entry.id   cb25ee60edbdb2a5abcd1660435f40ce
#
_cell.length_a   1.000
_cell.length_b   1.000
_cell.length_c   1.000
_cell.angle_alpha   90.00
_cell.angle_beta   90.00
_cell.angle_gamma   90.00
#
_symmetry.space_group_name_H-M   'P 1'
#
loop_
_entity.id
_entity.type
_entity.pdbx_description
1 polymer ?
#
loop_
_entity_poly.entity_id
_entity_poly.type
_entity_poly.pdbx_seq_one_letter_code
_entity_poly.pdbx_strand_id
1 'polypeptide(L)'
;MRPLPPACWLSALGLWPLSLALLPLPALSQQVQLRCDGTLLEARGNAEVKRTTERLRFSLGLEAEAATAELALPALQERLAAVRTALQLLQVSELEVGSPSTWQQPRSKDRPELVKASLRLNGQLQPPQLQGMIRQVGSLPGVRLSPVTTEADPAADADVRRQLLRSAYQEARSQALTIAEVIGLRALNPLEVQIEGGMGPRVFRTAMADEAAPFDPAELAAPTDRLELLVRFCAN
;
A
#
# COMPACT_ATOMS: atom_id res chain seq x y z
N MET A 1 28.02 -27.20 -70.80
CA MET A 1 27.08 -27.58 -71.87
C MET A 1 25.66 -27.25 -71.45
N ARG A 2 25.09 -26.28 -72.12
CA ARG A 2 23.63 -25.93 -72.10
C ARG A 2 22.81 -27.14 -72.62
N PRO A 3 21.45 -27.23 -72.40
CA PRO A 3 20.50 -26.18 -72.76
C PRO A 3 19.28 -25.97 -71.77
N LEU A 4 18.65 -24.79 -71.89
CA LEU A 4 17.25 -24.40 -71.60
C LEU A 4 16.36 -24.85 -72.85
N PRO A 5 15.00 -24.63 -72.91
CA PRO A 5 13.88 -24.35 -71.97
C PRO A 5 12.66 -25.29 -72.32
N PRO A 6 11.36 -25.02 -72.12
CA PRO A 6 10.61 -23.77 -72.34
C PRO A 6 9.45 -23.44 -71.36
N ALA A 7 8.92 -22.26 -71.57
CA ALA A 7 7.82 -21.57 -70.92
C ALA A 7 6.45 -22.27 -70.95
N CYS A 8 5.61 -22.06 -69.93
CA CYS A 8 4.16 -22.09 -70.02
C CYS A 8 3.55 -20.96 -69.21
N TRP A 9 2.87 -20.11 -69.93
CA TRP A 9 1.99 -19.07 -69.47
C TRP A 9 0.70 -19.68 -68.89
N LEU A 10 0.28 -19.31 -67.71
CA LEU A 10 -1.13 -19.37 -67.28
C LEU A 10 -1.44 -18.26 -66.32
N SER A 11 -2.34 -17.42 -66.71
CA SER A 11 -2.99 -16.31 -66.05
C SER A 11 -3.68 -16.76 -64.77
N ALA A 12 -3.44 -16.13 -63.64
CA ALA A 12 -4.26 -16.28 -62.45
C ALA A 12 -4.70 -14.91 -61.92
N LEU A 13 -5.99 -14.73 -62.00
CA LEU A 13 -6.80 -13.62 -61.52
C LEU A 13 -6.45 -13.24 -60.07
N GLY A 14 -6.21 -11.95 -59.89
CA GLY A 14 -5.98 -11.35 -58.57
C GLY A 14 -7.25 -11.35 -57.73
N LEU A 15 -7.20 -12.03 -56.61
CA LEU A 15 -8.08 -11.79 -55.45
C LEU A 15 -7.38 -10.80 -54.55
N TRP A 16 -7.83 -9.54 -54.54
CA TRP A 16 -7.49 -8.57 -53.55
C TRP A 16 -8.24 -8.89 -52.25
N PRO A 17 -7.55 -9.06 -51.11
CA PRO A 17 -8.23 -9.13 -49.83
C PRO A 17 -8.70 -7.72 -49.49
N LEU A 18 -10.00 -7.55 -49.33
CA LEU A 18 -10.63 -6.39 -48.71
C LEU A 18 -10.19 -6.35 -47.23
N SER A 19 -9.15 -5.58 -46.93
CA SER A 19 -8.76 -5.28 -45.56
C SER A 19 -9.82 -4.34 -44.96
N LEU A 20 -10.78 -4.91 -44.22
CA LEU A 20 -11.70 -4.14 -43.37
C LEU A 20 -10.84 -3.46 -42.28
N ALA A 21 -10.55 -2.18 -42.49
CA ALA A 21 -9.98 -1.32 -41.45
C ALA A 21 -11.02 -1.17 -40.31
N LEU A 22 -10.84 -1.92 -39.21
CA LEU A 22 -11.54 -1.64 -37.95
C LEU A 22 -11.06 -0.28 -37.46
N LEU A 23 -11.82 0.78 -37.76
CA LEU A 23 -11.66 2.08 -37.14
C LEU A 23 -12.01 1.93 -35.65
N PRO A 24 -11.12 2.33 -34.72
CA PRO A 24 -11.47 2.37 -33.30
C PRO A 24 -12.59 3.39 -33.13
N LEU A 25 -13.76 2.92 -32.69
CA LEU A 25 -14.85 3.78 -32.25
C LEU A 25 -14.33 4.62 -31.10
N PRO A 26 -14.43 5.98 -31.16
CA PRO A 26 -14.11 6.80 -30.02
C PRO A 26 -15.03 6.40 -28.86
N ALA A 27 -14.45 5.99 -27.76
CA ALA A 27 -15.17 5.77 -26.51
C ALA A 27 -15.80 7.14 -26.15
N LEU A 28 -17.10 7.26 -26.35
CA LEU A 28 -17.87 8.40 -25.85
C LEU A 28 -17.81 8.31 -24.32
N SER A 29 -16.87 9.04 -23.73
CA SER A 29 -16.91 9.32 -22.30
C SER A 29 -18.22 10.06 -22.06
N GLN A 30 -19.16 9.41 -21.36
CA GLN A 30 -20.38 10.08 -20.90
C GLN A 30 -19.95 11.15 -19.90
N GLN A 31 -19.79 12.39 -20.39
CA GLN A 31 -19.67 13.54 -19.53
C GLN A 31 -21.04 13.76 -18.90
N VAL A 32 -21.12 13.52 -17.60
CA VAL A 32 -22.29 13.89 -16.80
C VAL A 32 -22.44 15.41 -16.91
N GLN A 33 -23.42 15.88 -17.69
CA GLN A 33 -23.72 17.31 -17.76
C GLN A 33 -24.43 17.74 -16.48
N LEU A 34 -23.69 18.39 -15.60
CA LEU A 34 -24.25 19.04 -14.41
C LEU A 34 -25.10 20.22 -14.86
N ARG A 35 -26.42 20.15 -14.62
CA ARG A 35 -27.32 21.30 -14.88
C ARG A 35 -27.39 22.15 -13.63
N CYS A 36 -26.99 23.41 -13.76
CA CYS A 36 -27.13 24.45 -12.75
C CYS A 36 -27.70 25.70 -13.37
N ASP A 37 -28.89 26.11 -12.92
CA ASP A 37 -29.53 27.33 -13.41
C ASP A 37 -29.04 28.61 -12.68
N GLY A 38 -28.07 28.43 -11.77
CA GLY A 38 -27.40 29.49 -11.01
C GLY A 38 -25.89 29.47 -11.20
N THR A 39 -25.15 29.77 -10.14
CA THR A 39 -23.69 29.75 -10.13
C THR A 39 -23.18 28.40 -9.68
N LEU A 40 -22.32 27.77 -10.48
CA LEU A 40 -21.65 26.55 -10.11
C LEU A 40 -20.48 26.86 -9.14
N LEU A 41 -20.54 26.32 -7.94
CA LEU A 41 -19.47 26.42 -6.95
C LEU A 41 -18.82 25.04 -6.74
N GLU A 42 -17.50 25.04 -6.61
CA GLU A 42 -16.73 23.84 -6.28
C GLU A 42 -16.02 24.07 -4.95
N ALA A 43 -16.19 23.14 -4.01
CA ALA A 43 -15.56 23.21 -2.70
C ALA A 43 -14.98 21.85 -2.31
N ARG A 44 -13.87 21.89 -1.56
CA ARG A 44 -13.22 20.71 -1.02
C ARG A 44 -13.46 20.60 0.47
N GLY A 45 -13.70 19.39 0.91
CA GLY A 45 -13.78 19.09 2.33
C GLY A 45 -12.84 17.98 2.71
N ASN A 46 -12.17 18.18 3.83
CA ASN A 46 -11.22 17.24 4.39
C ASN A 46 -11.72 16.77 5.75
N ALA A 47 -11.49 15.51 6.07
CA ALA A 47 -11.73 15.00 7.40
C ALA A 47 -10.61 14.05 7.81
N GLU A 48 -10.32 14.06 9.10
CA GLU A 48 -9.32 13.21 9.72
C GLU A 48 -9.86 12.65 11.04
N VAL A 49 -9.62 11.35 11.28
CA VAL A 49 -9.94 10.68 12.54
C VAL A 49 -8.72 9.92 13.03
N LYS A 50 -8.24 10.27 14.22
CA LYS A 50 -7.24 9.47 14.94
C LYS A 50 -7.94 8.28 15.59
N ARG A 51 -7.35 7.09 15.43
CA ARG A 51 -7.90 5.84 15.95
C ARG A 51 -7.03 5.30 17.07
N THR A 52 -7.62 4.50 17.93
CA THR A 52 -6.86 3.75 18.92
C THR A 52 -6.05 2.67 18.25
N THR A 53 -4.78 2.50 18.67
CA THR A 53 -3.95 1.39 18.23
C THR A 53 -4.42 0.10 18.89
N GLU A 54 -4.97 -0.80 18.09
CA GLU A 54 -5.44 -2.12 18.55
C GLU A 54 -4.35 -3.17 18.41
N ARG A 55 -3.61 -3.11 17.31
CA ARG A 55 -2.55 -4.06 16.98
C ARG A 55 -1.34 -3.37 16.40
N LEU A 56 -0.21 -4.07 16.47
CA LEU A 56 1.03 -3.68 15.84
C LEU A 56 1.37 -4.73 14.78
N ARG A 57 1.56 -4.29 13.55
CA ARG A 57 2.14 -5.13 12.50
C ARG A 57 3.64 -4.98 12.51
N PHE A 58 4.35 -6.09 12.58
CA PHE A 58 5.80 -6.11 12.49
C PHE A 58 6.27 -6.85 11.24
N SER A 59 7.48 -6.51 10.82
CA SER A 59 8.25 -7.25 9.83
C SER A 59 9.65 -7.47 10.39
N LEU A 60 10.19 -8.66 10.23
CA LEU A 60 11.56 -8.97 10.58
C LEU A 60 12.25 -9.75 9.44
N GLY A 61 13.51 -9.42 9.23
CA GLY A 61 14.41 -10.22 8.40
C GLY A 61 15.17 -11.23 9.25
N LEU A 62 15.34 -12.43 8.73
CA LEU A 62 16.16 -13.47 9.33
C LEU A 62 17.24 -13.88 8.34
N GLU A 63 18.48 -13.93 8.79
CA GLU A 63 19.65 -14.18 7.94
C GLU A 63 20.54 -15.24 8.58
N ALA A 64 21.18 -16.06 7.73
CA ALA A 64 22.24 -16.96 8.09
C ALA A 64 23.34 -16.95 7.02
N GLU A 65 24.59 -17.05 7.43
CA GLU A 65 25.75 -17.04 6.53
C GLU A 65 26.55 -18.34 6.73
N ALA A 66 26.99 -18.93 5.63
CA ALA A 66 27.87 -20.10 5.63
C ALA A 66 28.73 -20.13 4.36
N ALA A 67 29.67 -21.07 4.29
CA ALA A 67 30.55 -21.23 3.13
C ALA A 67 29.80 -21.67 1.86
N THR A 68 28.72 -22.44 2.02
CA THR A 68 27.89 -22.93 0.90
C THR A 68 26.39 -22.78 1.18
N ALA A 69 25.56 -22.88 0.15
CA ALA A 69 24.10 -22.80 0.29
C ALA A 69 23.54 -23.99 1.11
N GLU A 70 24.14 -25.17 0.94
CA GLU A 70 23.74 -26.38 1.66
C GLU A 70 23.96 -26.25 3.18
N LEU A 71 24.87 -25.39 3.62
CA LEU A 71 25.10 -25.09 5.03
C LEU A 71 24.30 -23.87 5.51
N ALA A 72 24.13 -22.86 4.66
CA ALA A 72 23.40 -21.64 5.02
C ALA A 72 21.90 -21.88 5.23
N LEU A 73 21.26 -22.70 4.40
CA LEU A 73 19.83 -22.99 4.49
C LEU A 73 19.43 -23.74 5.76
N PRO A 74 20.10 -24.84 6.17
CA PRO A 74 19.82 -25.47 7.47
C PRO A 74 20.05 -24.55 8.66
N ALA A 75 21.12 -23.74 8.65
CA ALA A 75 21.37 -22.75 9.70
C ALA A 75 20.24 -21.69 9.77
N LEU A 76 19.70 -21.26 8.61
CA LEU A 76 18.53 -20.38 8.55
C LEU A 76 17.29 -21.06 9.14
N GLN A 77 17.07 -22.35 8.85
CA GLN A 77 15.93 -23.12 9.39
C GLN A 77 16.01 -23.28 10.91
N GLU A 78 17.19 -23.53 11.46
CA GLU A 78 17.40 -23.59 12.91
C GLU A 78 17.08 -22.24 13.58
N ARG A 79 17.58 -21.14 13.03
CA ARG A 79 17.25 -19.79 13.51
C ARG A 79 15.75 -19.50 13.41
N LEU A 80 15.09 -19.92 12.32
CA LEU A 80 13.66 -19.78 12.16
C LEU A 80 12.87 -20.53 13.24
N ALA A 81 13.31 -21.74 13.61
CA ALA A 81 12.67 -22.50 14.68
C ALA A 81 12.77 -21.76 16.03
N ALA A 82 13.92 -21.19 16.36
CA ALA A 82 14.11 -20.40 17.57
C ALA A 82 13.22 -19.13 17.57
N VAL A 83 13.16 -18.40 16.44
CA VAL A 83 12.30 -17.23 16.28
C VAL A 83 10.82 -17.60 16.43
N ARG A 84 10.36 -18.68 15.80
CA ARG A 84 8.97 -19.17 15.95
C ARG A 84 8.60 -19.46 17.39
N THR A 85 9.49 -20.15 18.13
CA THR A 85 9.26 -20.42 19.56
C THR A 85 9.12 -19.14 20.36
N ALA A 86 10.00 -18.15 20.15
CA ALA A 86 9.92 -16.87 20.83
C ALA A 86 8.64 -16.07 20.47
N LEU A 87 8.23 -16.09 19.20
CA LEU A 87 7.00 -15.43 18.74
C LEU A 87 5.73 -16.11 19.28
N GLN A 88 5.73 -17.45 19.43
CA GLN A 88 4.62 -18.19 20.05
C GLN A 88 4.43 -17.81 21.52
N LEU A 89 5.50 -17.64 22.29
CA LEU A 89 5.45 -17.19 23.69
C LEU A 89 4.85 -15.76 23.81
N LEU A 90 5.01 -14.96 22.79
CA LEU A 90 4.44 -13.61 22.69
C LEU A 90 3.03 -13.60 22.11
N GLN A 91 2.42 -14.76 21.85
CA GLN A 91 1.06 -14.87 21.28
C GLN A 91 0.87 -14.07 19.99
N VAL A 92 1.89 -14.04 19.15
CA VAL A 92 1.84 -13.41 17.83
C VAL A 92 0.76 -14.07 16.98
N SER A 93 -0.07 -13.26 16.34
CA SER A 93 -1.08 -13.70 15.39
C SER A 93 -0.68 -13.41 13.93
N GLU A 94 -1.35 -14.04 12.99
CA GLU A 94 -1.14 -13.84 11.53
C GLU A 94 0.35 -13.96 11.13
N LEU A 95 1.06 -14.94 11.69
CA LEU A 95 2.47 -15.14 11.37
C LEU A 95 2.60 -15.69 9.95
N GLU A 96 3.19 -14.91 9.07
CA GLU A 96 3.53 -15.28 7.70
C GLU A 96 5.05 -15.43 7.57
N VAL A 97 5.48 -16.53 6.97
CA VAL A 97 6.89 -16.79 6.69
C VAL A 97 7.11 -16.79 5.19
N GLY A 98 7.92 -15.86 4.71
CA GLY A 98 8.28 -15.76 3.30
C GLY A 98 9.21 -16.89 2.85
N SER A 99 9.30 -17.10 1.55
CA SER A 99 10.23 -18.06 0.97
C SER A 99 11.68 -17.65 1.23
N PRO A 100 12.57 -18.62 1.54
CA PRO A 100 13.99 -18.34 1.68
C PRO A 100 14.61 -17.95 0.34
N SER A 101 15.56 -17.05 0.38
CA SER A 101 16.42 -16.68 -0.75
C SER A 101 17.88 -16.83 -0.36
N THR A 102 18.72 -17.19 -1.32
CA THR A 102 20.17 -17.28 -1.13
C THR A 102 20.87 -16.30 -2.05
N TRP A 103 21.90 -15.66 -1.55
CA TRP A 103 22.74 -14.75 -2.29
C TRP A 103 24.22 -15.03 -1.98
N GLN A 104 25.04 -15.04 -3.03
CA GLN A 104 26.47 -15.29 -2.92
C GLN A 104 27.20 -13.97 -2.71
N GLN A 105 27.85 -13.81 -1.57
CA GLN A 105 28.67 -12.66 -1.27
C GLN A 105 30.08 -12.87 -1.82
N PRO A 106 30.51 -12.11 -2.84
CA PRO A 106 31.83 -12.30 -3.42
C PRO A 106 32.92 -11.97 -2.42
N ARG A 107 34.06 -12.66 -2.58
CA ARG A 107 35.26 -12.42 -1.79
C ARG A 107 35.71 -10.96 -1.90
N SER A 108 36.01 -10.34 -0.76
CA SER A 108 36.68 -9.03 -0.71
C SER A 108 38.03 -9.14 0.02
N LYS A 109 38.84 -8.06 0.05
CA LYS A 109 40.17 -8.08 0.66
C LYS A 109 40.17 -8.63 2.09
N ASP A 110 39.11 -8.36 2.87
CA ASP A 110 39.03 -8.65 4.30
C ASP A 110 37.92 -9.67 4.66
N ARG A 111 37.23 -10.26 3.66
CA ARG A 111 36.12 -11.19 3.88
C ARG A 111 36.18 -12.36 2.91
N PRO A 112 36.07 -13.59 3.39
CA PRO A 112 35.95 -14.77 2.53
C PRO A 112 34.67 -14.71 1.70
N GLU A 113 34.60 -15.52 0.67
CA GLU A 113 33.36 -15.76 -0.06
C GLU A 113 32.39 -16.52 0.86
N LEU A 114 31.18 -16.03 0.98
CA LEU A 114 30.11 -16.61 1.81
C LEU A 114 28.80 -16.64 1.05
N VAL A 115 27.97 -17.59 1.39
CA VAL A 115 26.57 -17.62 0.96
C VAL A 115 25.69 -17.14 2.11
N LYS A 116 24.88 -16.16 1.83
CA LYS A 116 23.89 -15.60 2.74
C LYS A 116 22.52 -16.15 2.37
N ALA A 117 21.89 -16.86 3.29
CA ALA A 117 20.48 -17.24 3.21
C ALA A 117 19.65 -16.27 4.03
N SER A 118 18.52 -15.83 3.49
CA SER A 118 17.63 -14.89 4.17
C SER A 118 16.17 -15.19 3.90
N LEU A 119 15.30 -14.82 4.83
CA LEU A 119 13.85 -14.81 4.68
C LEU A 119 13.24 -13.68 5.49
N ARG A 120 11.97 -13.38 5.21
CA ARG A 120 11.20 -12.37 5.94
C ARG A 120 10.04 -13.04 6.67
N LEU A 121 9.77 -12.54 7.87
CA LEU A 121 8.57 -12.90 8.63
C LEU A 121 7.75 -11.62 8.85
N ASN A 122 6.44 -11.76 8.75
CA ASN A 122 5.48 -10.73 9.10
C ASN A 122 4.50 -11.30 10.13
N GLY A 123 3.91 -10.44 10.95
CA GLY A 123 2.92 -10.86 11.91
C GLY A 123 2.32 -9.68 12.65
N GLN A 124 1.38 -9.99 13.53
CA GLN A 124 0.71 -9.01 14.36
C GLN A 124 0.88 -9.34 15.84
N LEU A 125 1.00 -8.32 16.67
CA LEU A 125 1.08 -8.45 18.12
C LEU A 125 0.30 -7.33 18.82
N GLN A 126 -0.03 -7.57 20.08
CA GLN A 126 -0.65 -6.55 20.93
C GLN A 126 0.39 -5.50 21.35
N PRO A 127 0.03 -4.21 21.46
CA PRO A 127 0.98 -3.16 21.84
C PRO A 127 1.83 -3.47 23.09
N PRO A 128 1.28 -4.04 24.20
CA PRO A 128 2.09 -4.37 25.39
C PRO A 128 3.19 -5.41 25.15
N GLN A 129 3.08 -6.21 24.09
CA GLN A 129 4.04 -7.28 23.78
C GLN A 129 5.27 -6.78 23.01
N LEU A 130 5.27 -5.53 22.54
CA LEU A 130 6.35 -4.97 21.73
C LEU A 130 7.69 -5.01 22.44
N GLN A 131 7.72 -4.65 23.71
CA GLN A 131 8.95 -4.72 24.55
C GLN A 131 9.50 -6.15 24.66
N GLY A 132 8.58 -7.12 24.82
CA GLY A 132 8.93 -8.54 24.83
C GLY A 132 9.54 -8.97 23.48
N MET A 133 8.95 -8.56 22.38
CA MET A 133 9.45 -8.85 21.03
C MET A 133 10.86 -8.29 20.83
N ILE A 134 11.09 -7.02 21.18
CA ILE A 134 12.40 -6.38 21.01
C ILE A 134 13.47 -7.13 21.82
N ARG A 135 13.18 -7.49 23.07
CA ARG A 135 14.14 -8.17 23.96
C ARG A 135 14.36 -9.63 23.61
N GLN A 136 13.29 -10.37 23.31
CA GLN A 136 13.38 -11.84 23.14
C GLN A 136 13.71 -12.22 21.72
N VAL A 137 13.08 -11.55 20.73
CA VAL A 137 13.28 -11.88 19.32
C VAL A 137 14.42 -11.05 18.72
N GLY A 138 14.51 -9.77 19.05
CA GLY A 138 15.55 -8.88 18.54
C GLY A 138 16.97 -9.27 18.95
N SER A 139 17.13 -9.99 20.08
CA SER A 139 18.43 -10.49 20.54
C SER A 139 18.88 -11.80 19.88
N LEU A 140 17.99 -12.46 19.12
CA LEU A 140 18.33 -13.72 18.46
C LEU A 140 19.31 -13.51 17.29
N PRO A 141 20.23 -14.44 17.05
CA PRO A 141 21.23 -14.30 16.02
C PRO A 141 20.61 -14.25 14.63
N GLY A 142 21.05 -13.26 13.83
CA GLY A 142 20.58 -13.08 12.45
C GLY A 142 19.22 -12.41 12.31
N VAL A 143 18.59 -12.00 13.40
CA VAL A 143 17.32 -11.25 13.37
C VAL A 143 17.59 -9.77 13.13
N ARG A 144 16.79 -9.19 12.23
CA ARG A 144 16.72 -7.74 11.99
C ARG A 144 15.27 -7.31 12.08
N LEU A 145 14.95 -6.55 13.11
CA LEU A 145 13.63 -5.96 13.28
C LEU A 145 13.48 -4.74 12.36
N SER A 146 12.36 -4.66 11.65
CA SER A 146 11.93 -3.46 10.94
C SER A 146 11.05 -2.62 11.86
N PRO A 147 10.89 -1.31 11.59
CA PRO A 147 9.91 -0.48 12.30
C PRO A 147 8.53 -1.12 12.26
N VAL A 148 7.82 -1.09 13.38
CA VAL A 148 6.45 -1.58 13.49
C VAL A 148 5.47 -0.54 12.97
N THR A 149 4.30 -0.99 12.51
CA THR A 149 3.19 -0.12 12.11
C THR A 149 2.00 -0.34 13.03
N THR A 150 1.33 0.74 13.40
CA THR A 150 0.12 0.70 14.21
C THR A 150 -1.10 0.41 13.35
N GLU A 151 -1.99 -0.45 13.84
CA GLU A 151 -3.25 -0.78 13.18
C GLU A 151 -4.42 -0.57 14.13
N ALA A 152 -5.51 -0.04 13.59
CA ALA A 152 -6.77 0.12 14.29
C ALA A 152 -7.64 -1.13 14.13
N ASP A 153 -8.69 -1.23 14.95
CA ASP A 153 -9.69 -2.29 14.81
C ASP A 153 -10.48 -2.13 13.50
N PRO A 154 -10.42 -3.10 12.58
CA PRO A 154 -11.16 -3.06 11.32
C PRO A 154 -12.69 -3.13 11.52
N ALA A 155 -13.19 -3.64 12.65
CA ALA A 155 -14.63 -3.68 12.92
C ALA A 155 -15.25 -2.28 12.97
N ALA A 156 -14.49 -1.27 13.37
CA ALA A 156 -14.92 0.13 13.40
C ALA A 156 -14.82 0.89 12.07
N ASP A 157 -14.27 0.28 11.02
CA ASP A 157 -13.98 0.98 9.74
C ASP A 157 -15.22 1.58 9.08
N ALA A 158 -16.36 0.86 9.12
CA ALA A 158 -17.59 1.35 8.51
C ALA A 158 -18.13 2.60 9.21
N ASP A 159 -18.01 2.67 10.53
CA ASP A 159 -18.48 3.82 11.32
C ASP A 159 -17.55 5.01 11.15
N VAL A 160 -16.25 4.78 11.18
CA VAL A 160 -15.22 5.81 10.93
C VAL A 160 -15.39 6.38 9.52
N ARG A 161 -15.64 5.52 8.52
CA ARG A 161 -15.90 5.97 7.16
C ARG A 161 -17.13 6.88 7.08
N ARG A 162 -18.23 6.52 7.73
CA ARG A 162 -19.43 7.36 7.78
C ARG A 162 -19.17 8.70 8.46
N GLN A 163 -18.38 8.70 9.54
CA GLN A 163 -17.98 9.92 10.23
C GLN A 163 -17.14 10.83 9.34
N LEU A 164 -16.12 10.28 8.67
CA LEU A 164 -15.25 11.02 7.75
C LEU A 164 -16.04 11.63 6.60
N LEU A 165 -16.93 10.85 5.96
CA LEU A 165 -17.79 11.35 4.88
C LEU A 165 -18.67 12.51 5.33
N ARG A 166 -19.29 12.40 6.52
CA ARG A 166 -20.14 13.46 7.08
C ARG A 166 -19.32 14.72 7.36
N SER A 167 -18.19 14.59 8.01
CA SER A 167 -17.34 15.73 8.38
C SER A 167 -16.77 16.43 7.15
N ALA A 168 -16.23 15.68 6.18
CA ALA A 168 -15.70 16.23 4.96
C ALA A 168 -16.79 16.94 4.12
N TYR A 169 -18.00 16.35 4.04
CA TYR A 169 -19.12 17.01 3.35
C TYR A 169 -19.56 18.30 4.05
N GLN A 170 -19.60 18.31 5.38
CA GLN A 170 -19.95 19.51 6.15
C GLN A 170 -18.93 20.63 5.94
N GLU A 171 -17.64 20.29 5.89
CA GLU A 171 -16.59 21.26 5.61
C GLU A 171 -16.72 21.84 4.19
N ALA A 172 -16.84 20.99 3.16
CA ALA A 172 -17.06 21.45 1.78
C ALA A 172 -18.28 22.34 1.67
N ARG A 173 -19.39 21.96 2.31
CA ARG A 173 -20.63 22.76 2.30
C ARG A 173 -20.45 24.12 3.00
N SER A 174 -19.74 24.16 4.12
CA SER A 174 -19.44 25.40 4.84
C SER A 174 -18.62 26.36 3.99
N GLN A 175 -17.58 25.88 3.31
CA GLN A 175 -16.77 26.68 2.39
C GLN A 175 -17.62 27.23 1.24
N ALA A 176 -18.45 26.38 0.62
CA ALA A 176 -19.33 26.79 -0.47
C ALA A 176 -20.37 27.83 -0.03
N LEU A 177 -20.92 27.73 1.18
CA LEU A 177 -21.83 28.71 1.75
C LEU A 177 -21.15 30.05 1.95
N THR A 178 -19.93 30.08 2.49
CA THR A 178 -19.15 31.31 2.65
C THR A 178 -18.93 32.03 1.31
N ILE A 179 -18.60 31.25 0.27
CA ILE A 179 -18.42 31.81 -1.08
C ILE A 179 -19.75 32.34 -1.61
N ALA A 180 -20.86 31.59 -1.48
CA ALA A 180 -22.17 31.96 -1.93
C ALA A 180 -22.64 33.29 -1.27
N GLU A 181 -22.46 33.45 0.04
CA GLU A 181 -22.79 34.66 0.79
C GLU A 181 -22.02 35.88 0.29
N VAL A 182 -20.74 35.78 0.00
CA VAL A 182 -19.89 36.83 -0.52
C VAL A 182 -20.39 37.35 -1.87
N ILE A 183 -20.93 36.47 -2.71
CA ILE A 183 -21.48 36.83 -4.03
C ILE A 183 -23.01 37.10 -4.01
N GLY A 184 -23.61 37.14 -2.82
CA GLY A 184 -25.01 37.48 -2.62
C GLY A 184 -26.01 36.36 -2.87
N LEU A 185 -25.56 35.11 -2.94
CA LEU A 185 -26.42 33.92 -3.10
C LEU A 185 -26.68 33.27 -1.75
N ARG A 186 -27.83 32.60 -1.58
CA ARG A 186 -28.25 32.04 -0.28
C ARG A 186 -28.63 30.58 -0.33
N ALA A 187 -29.06 30.07 -1.48
CA ALA A 187 -29.43 28.67 -1.65
C ALA A 187 -28.25 27.88 -2.21
N LEU A 188 -28.04 26.70 -1.68
CA LEU A 188 -26.94 25.84 -2.08
C LEU A 188 -27.42 24.39 -2.22
N ASN A 189 -27.45 23.87 -3.44
CA ASN A 189 -27.89 22.53 -3.77
C ASN A 189 -26.70 21.69 -4.27
N PRO A 190 -26.40 20.51 -3.64
CA PRO A 190 -25.34 19.65 -4.10
C PRO A 190 -25.72 18.99 -5.43
N LEU A 191 -24.80 18.99 -6.40
CA LEU A 191 -24.98 18.37 -7.71
C LEU A 191 -24.12 17.12 -7.88
N GLU A 192 -22.93 17.15 -7.33
CA GLU A 192 -21.96 16.06 -7.47
C GLU A 192 -21.07 15.98 -6.24
N VAL A 193 -20.76 14.76 -5.84
CA VAL A 193 -19.79 14.46 -4.78
C VAL A 193 -18.78 13.48 -5.34
N GLN A 194 -17.51 13.86 -5.35
CA GLN A 194 -16.39 13.02 -5.74
C GLN A 194 -15.52 12.74 -4.53
N ILE A 195 -15.15 11.48 -4.32
CA ILE A 195 -14.18 11.10 -3.29
C ILE A 195 -12.81 11.19 -3.94
N GLU A 196 -11.98 12.13 -3.47
CA GLU A 196 -10.61 12.31 -3.92
C GLU A 196 -9.67 11.59 -2.95
N GLY A 197 -8.93 10.62 -3.46
CA GLY A 197 -7.99 9.84 -2.65
C GLY A 197 -8.59 8.58 -2.02
N GLY A 198 -7.75 7.55 -1.93
CA GLY A 198 -8.09 6.32 -1.24
C GLY A 198 -8.09 6.53 0.27
N MET A 199 -9.08 5.96 0.97
CA MET A 199 -8.99 5.79 2.40
C MET A 199 -7.90 4.77 2.70
N GLY A 200 -6.82 5.24 3.26
CA GLY A 200 -5.74 4.39 3.70
C GLY A 200 -4.98 5.03 4.86
N PRO A 201 -4.60 4.26 5.87
CA PRO A 201 -3.73 4.76 6.91
C PRO A 201 -2.38 5.17 6.31
N ARG A 202 -1.93 6.39 6.60
CA ARG A 202 -0.56 6.76 6.28
C ARG A 202 0.36 6.09 7.30
N VAL A 203 1.23 5.23 6.81
CA VAL A 203 2.29 4.64 7.61
C VAL A 203 3.33 5.72 7.91
N PHE A 204 3.35 6.21 9.15
CA PHE A 204 4.45 7.04 9.61
C PHE A 204 5.62 6.14 9.99
N ARG A 205 6.74 6.26 9.29
CA ARG A 205 8.00 5.67 9.73
C ARG A 205 8.52 6.54 10.86
N THR A 206 8.42 6.06 12.07
CA THR A 206 9.17 6.65 13.19
C THR A 206 10.64 6.36 12.98
N ALA A 207 11.45 7.43 12.95
CA ALA A 207 12.90 7.31 13.02
C ALA A 207 13.26 6.66 14.36
N MET A 208 14.16 5.68 14.36
CA MET A 208 14.72 5.09 15.56
C MET A 208 15.44 6.19 16.33
N ALA A 209 14.97 6.52 17.52
CA ALA A 209 15.66 7.39 18.43
C ALA A 209 16.83 6.63 19.08
N ASP A 210 17.96 7.33 19.20
CA ASP A 210 19.14 6.86 19.90
C ASP A 210 18.87 6.61 21.38
N GLU A 211 19.40 5.49 21.85
CA GLU A 211 19.75 5.08 23.23
C GLU A 211 18.90 5.53 24.44
N ALA A 212 18.42 4.54 25.18
CA ALA A 212 18.35 4.39 26.65
C ALA A 212 17.03 4.53 27.40
N ALA A 213 15.89 4.83 26.80
CA ALA A 213 14.61 4.60 27.49
C ALA A 213 13.92 3.34 26.96
N PRO A 214 13.25 2.53 27.81
CA PRO A 214 12.43 1.44 27.30
C PRO A 214 11.37 2.04 26.39
N PHE A 215 11.31 1.55 25.16
CA PHE A 215 10.39 2.01 24.13
C PHE A 215 8.92 1.85 24.59
N ASP A 216 8.19 2.95 24.74
CA ASP A 216 6.78 2.92 25.13
C ASP A 216 5.89 2.79 23.88
N PRO A 217 5.08 1.72 23.76
CA PRO A 217 4.11 1.59 22.68
C PRO A 217 3.12 2.75 22.56
N ALA A 218 2.87 3.49 23.64
CA ALA A 218 2.00 4.67 23.65
C ALA A 218 2.59 5.86 22.89
N GLU A 219 3.92 5.88 22.69
CA GLU A 219 4.62 6.92 21.91
C GLU A 219 4.52 6.70 20.40
N LEU A 220 4.04 5.51 19.98
CA LEU A 220 3.82 5.25 18.56
C LEU A 220 2.72 6.15 18.01
N ALA A 221 2.93 6.64 16.80
CA ALA A 221 1.92 7.40 16.10
C ALA A 221 0.64 6.55 15.92
N ALA A 222 -0.47 7.07 16.43
CA ALA A 222 -1.76 6.42 16.29
C ALA A 222 -2.18 6.33 14.82
N PRO A 223 -2.89 5.27 14.42
CA PRO A 223 -3.46 5.17 13.09
C PRO A 223 -4.37 6.36 12.82
N THR A 224 -4.26 6.95 11.65
CA THR A 224 -5.03 8.13 11.28
C THR A 224 -5.65 7.91 9.92
N ASP A 225 -6.98 7.92 9.88
CA ASP A 225 -7.75 7.82 8.65
C ASP A 225 -8.08 9.22 8.14
N ARG A 226 -7.98 9.42 6.82
CA ARG A 226 -8.27 10.69 6.15
C ARG A 226 -9.16 10.45 4.96
N LEU A 227 -10.00 11.45 4.67
CA LEU A 227 -10.86 11.46 3.52
C LEU A 227 -10.93 12.88 2.96
N GLU A 228 -10.84 12.99 1.65
CA GLU A 228 -11.02 14.24 0.90
C GLU A 228 -12.19 14.11 -0.06
N LEU A 229 -13.05 15.10 -0.07
CA LEU A 229 -14.18 15.21 -0.99
C LEU A 229 -14.06 16.48 -1.84
N LEU A 230 -14.37 16.33 -3.11
CA LEU A 230 -14.72 17.44 -3.99
C LEU A 230 -16.22 17.45 -4.18
N VAL A 231 -16.85 18.58 -3.86
CA VAL A 231 -18.31 18.72 -4.00
C VAL A 231 -18.62 19.91 -4.90
N ARG A 232 -19.48 19.67 -5.88
CA ARG A 232 -20.03 20.72 -6.75
C ARG A 232 -21.43 21.06 -6.32
N PHE A 233 -21.67 22.34 -6.13
CA PHE A 233 -22.95 22.89 -5.71
C PHE A 233 -23.48 23.87 -6.76
N CYS A 234 -24.79 23.91 -6.89
CA CYS A 234 -25.49 25.00 -7.59
C CYS A 234 -26.00 26.02 -6.56
N ALA A 235 -25.52 27.24 -6.65
CA ALA A 235 -25.92 28.35 -5.77
C ALA A 235 -26.89 29.30 -6.50
N ASN A 236 -27.98 29.69 -5.80
CA ASN A 236 -29.03 30.57 -6.30
C ASN A 236 -29.34 31.69 -5.30
#